data_749e709f63877222c6139c5241d3ea4d
#
_entry.id   749e709f63877222c6139c5241d3ea4d
#
_cell.length_a   1.000
_cell.length_b   1.000
_cell.length_c   1.000
_cell.angle_alpha   90.00
_cell.angle_beta   90.00
_cell.angle_gamma   90.00
#
_symmetry.space_group_name_H-M   'P 1'
#
loop_
_entity.id
_entity.type
_entity.pdbx_description
1 polymer ?
#
loop_
_entity_poly.entity_id
_entity_poly.type
_entity_poly.pdbx_seq_one_letter_code
_entity_poly.pdbx_strand_id
1 'polypeptide(L)'
;MDTKRIENLLKSGKLSGWEQDFCASINSQLIRGRKLSSKQINLIHKIEGNVAKLVVGYEQWVKQWDDEKRKAWNIAIDYYEKNQPYFSSEVSKRRDARREEREYIPPQRTFKKVVENKYVQKVINELDKKPAFEPGSMVAFRANVRPGDIPNMRLLHSQMKELRLMPLFVMSVLDSVGSSAKGAREYTILPAGWTRTLKVQERHIKKAK
;
A
#
# COMPACT_ATOMS: atom_id res chain seq x y z
N MET A 1 8.11 13.64 -40.30
CA MET A 1 8.24 13.37 -38.84
C MET A 1 8.67 14.67 -38.19
N ASP A 2 7.93 15.14 -37.17
CA ASP A 2 8.15 16.44 -36.51
C ASP A 2 8.78 16.20 -35.13
N THR A 3 9.74 17.04 -34.72
CA THR A 3 10.38 17.04 -33.39
C THR A 3 9.34 17.11 -32.29
N LYS A 4 8.32 17.98 -32.43
CA LYS A 4 7.24 18.16 -31.46
C LYS A 4 6.52 16.84 -31.11
N ARG A 5 6.35 15.95 -32.10
CA ARG A 5 5.72 14.62 -31.91
C ARG A 5 6.59 13.72 -31.02
N ILE A 6 7.90 13.71 -31.25
CA ILE A 6 8.83 12.92 -30.43
C ILE A 6 8.94 13.49 -29.01
N GLU A 7 8.97 14.82 -28.87
CA GLU A 7 8.96 15.48 -27.55
C GLU A 7 7.71 15.13 -26.74
N ASN A 8 6.53 15.06 -27.37
CA ASN A 8 5.30 14.64 -26.71
C ASN A 8 5.40 13.18 -26.21
N LEU A 9 6.00 12.28 -27.01
CA LEU A 9 6.25 10.92 -26.56
C LEU A 9 7.20 10.88 -25.34
N LEU A 10 8.29 11.62 -25.37
CA LEU A 10 9.25 11.72 -24.26
C LEU A 10 8.58 12.28 -22.99
N LYS A 11 7.72 13.28 -23.11
CA LYS A 11 6.99 13.88 -21.99
C LYS A 11 5.86 12.99 -21.45
N SER A 12 5.44 11.97 -22.19
CA SER A 12 4.32 11.10 -21.80
C SER A 12 4.57 10.31 -20.51
N GLY A 13 5.83 10.06 -20.14
CA GLY A 13 6.22 9.21 -19.01
C GLY A 13 5.79 7.73 -19.14
N LYS A 14 5.40 7.31 -20.36
CA LYS A 14 4.88 5.97 -20.64
C LYS A 14 5.86 5.07 -21.40
N LEU A 15 7.03 5.60 -21.74
CA LEU A 15 8.08 4.88 -22.46
C LEU A 15 8.87 3.97 -21.51
N SER A 16 9.28 2.79 -21.98
CA SER A 16 10.32 2.00 -21.34
C SER A 16 11.68 2.71 -21.46
N GLY A 17 12.66 2.33 -20.62
CA GLY A 17 13.98 2.95 -20.65
C GLY A 17 14.58 2.93 -22.05
N TRP A 18 14.55 1.78 -22.75
CA TRP A 18 15.04 1.67 -24.12
C TRP A 18 14.28 2.57 -25.12
N GLU A 19 12.93 2.64 -25.03
CA GLU A 19 12.11 3.50 -25.91
C GLU A 19 12.41 4.98 -25.64
N GLN A 20 12.70 5.35 -24.40
CA GLN A 20 13.05 6.71 -24.01
C GLN A 20 14.40 7.10 -24.64
N ASP A 21 15.43 6.24 -24.51
CA ASP A 21 16.75 6.45 -25.10
C ASP A 21 16.67 6.53 -26.63
N PHE A 22 15.90 5.63 -27.24
CA PHE A 22 15.66 5.63 -28.68
C PHE A 22 14.99 6.94 -29.12
N CYS A 23 13.88 7.36 -28.51
CA CYS A 23 13.18 8.60 -28.84
C CYS A 23 14.06 9.83 -28.62
N ALA A 24 14.89 9.88 -27.58
CA ALA A 24 15.84 10.97 -27.34
C ALA A 24 16.90 11.04 -28.45
N SER A 25 17.43 9.89 -28.90
CA SER A 25 18.36 9.82 -30.03
C SER A 25 17.72 10.30 -31.33
N ILE A 26 16.47 9.87 -31.62
CA ILE A 26 15.71 10.32 -32.79
C ILE A 26 15.45 11.83 -32.73
N ASN A 27 15.05 12.37 -31.59
CA ASN A 27 14.84 13.81 -31.42
C ASN A 27 16.12 14.60 -31.76
N SER A 28 17.26 14.15 -31.25
CA SER A 28 18.56 14.75 -31.56
C SER A 28 18.93 14.70 -33.05
N GLN A 29 18.58 13.62 -33.75
CA GLN A 29 18.80 13.51 -35.21
C GLN A 29 17.92 14.50 -35.97
N LEU A 30 16.64 14.64 -35.61
CA LEU A 30 15.71 15.56 -36.24
C LEU A 30 16.12 17.04 -36.03
N ILE A 31 16.54 17.42 -34.81
CA ILE A 31 17.06 18.76 -34.51
C ILE A 31 18.25 19.10 -35.40
N ARG A 32 19.13 18.11 -35.72
CA ARG A 32 20.27 18.28 -36.61
C ARG A 32 19.90 18.23 -38.09
N GLY A 33 18.60 18.20 -38.44
CA GLY A 33 18.11 18.17 -39.82
C GLY A 33 18.33 16.82 -40.53
N ARG A 34 18.69 15.75 -39.82
CA ARG A 34 18.88 14.42 -40.40
C ARG A 34 17.58 13.75 -40.78
N LYS A 35 17.51 13.11 -41.94
CA LYS A 35 16.37 12.29 -42.36
C LYS A 35 16.39 10.94 -41.61
N LEU A 36 15.23 10.50 -41.19
CA LEU A 36 15.04 9.21 -40.53
C LEU A 36 14.90 8.09 -41.59
N SER A 37 15.41 6.91 -41.29
CA SER A 37 15.15 5.72 -42.11
C SER A 37 13.72 5.22 -41.94
N SER A 38 13.22 4.47 -42.94
CA SER A 38 11.89 3.83 -42.85
C SER A 38 11.75 2.92 -41.62
N LYS A 39 12.81 2.24 -41.22
CA LYS A 39 12.83 1.39 -40.03
C LYS A 39 12.64 2.21 -38.74
N GLN A 40 13.30 3.37 -38.64
CA GLN A 40 13.14 4.28 -37.49
C GLN A 40 11.72 4.84 -37.42
N ILE A 41 11.17 5.26 -38.56
CA ILE A 41 9.79 5.77 -38.66
C ILE A 41 8.78 4.70 -38.22
N ASN A 42 8.90 3.48 -38.74
CA ASN A 42 8.00 2.37 -38.39
C ASN A 42 8.08 2.04 -36.88
N LEU A 43 9.27 2.10 -36.28
CA LEU A 43 9.45 1.84 -34.88
C LEU A 43 8.81 2.94 -34.01
N ILE A 44 8.92 4.21 -34.42
CA ILE A 44 8.24 5.32 -33.75
C ILE A 44 6.71 5.11 -33.79
N HIS A 45 6.15 4.77 -34.95
CA HIS A 45 4.71 4.49 -35.06
C HIS A 45 4.27 3.33 -34.16
N LYS A 46 5.10 2.30 -34.03
CA LYS A 46 4.82 1.18 -33.09
C LYS A 46 4.83 1.65 -31.63
N ILE A 47 5.81 2.46 -31.24
CA ILE A 47 5.91 3.03 -29.89
C ILE A 47 4.69 3.93 -29.60
N GLU A 48 4.32 4.81 -30.53
CA GLU A 48 3.11 5.65 -30.41
C GLU A 48 1.84 4.82 -30.22
N GLY A 49 1.67 3.78 -31.04
CA GLY A 49 0.54 2.87 -30.91
C GLY A 49 0.48 2.17 -29.55
N ASN A 50 1.64 1.78 -29.00
CA ASN A 50 1.72 1.19 -27.68
C ASN A 50 1.38 2.20 -26.57
N VAL A 51 1.92 3.43 -26.67
CA VAL A 51 1.62 4.51 -25.71
C VAL A 51 0.13 4.85 -25.74
N ALA A 52 -0.46 4.97 -26.94
CA ALA A 52 -1.89 5.23 -27.07
C ALA A 52 -2.74 4.14 -26.41
N LYS A 53 -2.42 2.86 -26.62
CA LYS A 53 -3.09 1.73 -25.96
C LYS A 53 -2.96 1.79 -24.42
N LEU A 54 -1.79 2.17 -23.91
CA LEU A 54 -1.57 2.32 -22.47
C LEU A 54 -2.39 3.48 -21.88
N VAL A 55 -2.52 4.59 -22.62
CA VAL A 55 -3.36 5.74 -22.20
C VAL A 55 -4.83 5.32 -22.13
N VAL A 56 -5.36 4.76 -23.23
CA VAL A 56 -6.76 4.30 -23.28
C VAL A 56 -7.03 3.25 -22.20
N GLY A 57 -6.14 2.30 -22.03
CA GLY A 57 -6.26 1.27 -20.97
C GLY A 57 -6.25 1.87 -19.57
N TYR A 58 -5.44 2.90 -19.32
CA TYR A 58 -5.42 3.59 -18.04
C TYR A 58 -6.70 4.40 -17.81
N GLU A 59 -7.20 5.10 -18.82
CA GLU A 59 -8.47 5.84 -18.71
C GLU A 59 -9.66 4.92 -18.42
N GLN A 60 -9.71 3.75 -19.07
CA GLN A 60 -10.71 2.73 -18.77
C GLN A 60 -10.57 2.20 -17.36
N TRP A 61 -9.34 1.98 -16.88
CA TRP A 61 -9.07 1.56 -15.52
C TRP A 61 -9.51 2.60 -14.48
N VAL A 62 -9.24 3.89 -14.72
CA VAL A 62 -9.70 4.99 -13.87
C VAL A 62 -11.22 5.03 -13.76
N LYS A 63 -11.95 4.79 -14.83
CA LYS A 63 -13.42 4.69 -14.81
C LYS A 63 -13.93 3.48 -13.98
N GLN A 64 -13.14 2.44 -13.86
CA GLN A 64 -13.44 1.25 -13.06
C GLN A 64 -12.96 1.36 -11.61
N TRP A 65 -12.31 2.47 -11.25
CA TRP A 65 -11.80 2.72 -9.92
C TRP A 65 -12.92 3.09 -8.96
N ASP A 66 -13.32 2.12 -8.15
CA ASP A 66 -14.42 2.18 -7.18
C ASP A 66 -13.91 2.21 -5.72
N ASP A 67 -14.82 2.34 -4.78
CA ASP A 67 -14.51 2.39 -3.35
C ASP A 67 -13.92 1.06 -2.83
N GLU A 68 -14.32 -0.08 -3.39
CA GLU A 68 -13.76 -1.38 -3.01
C GLU A 68 -12.28 -1.46 -3.38
N LYS A 69 -11.92 -1.07 -4.59
CA LYS A 69 -10.52 -1.04 -5.05
C LYS A 69 -9.70 -0.03 -4.26
N ARG A 70 -10.29 1.14 -3.97
CA ARG A 70 -9.68 2.18 -3.14
C ARG A 70 -9.39 1.65 -1.72
N LYS A 71 -10.37 0.99 -1.11
CA LYS A 71 -10.23 0.37 0.22
C LYS A 71 -9.14 -0.71 0.20
N ALA A 72 -9.19 -1.64 -0.75
CA ALA A 72 -8.20 -2.70 -0.90
C ALA A 72 -6.78 -2.16 -1.12
N TRP A 73 -6.63 -1.13 -1.97
CA TRP A 73 -5.36 -0.45 -2.20
C TRP A 73 -4.82 0.20 -0.93
N ASN A 74 -5.66 0.92 -0.19
CA ASN A 74 -5.26 1.57 1.05
C ASN A 74 -4.78 0.57 2.09
N ILE A 75 -5.51 -0.53 2.29
CA ILE A 75 -5.11 -1.63 3.18
C ILE A 75 -3.75 -2.20 2.76
N ALA A 76 -3.57 -2.44 1.46
CA ALA A 76 -2.33 -2.99 0.93
C ALA A 76 -1.12 -2.07 1.17
N ILE A 77 -1.27 -0.78 0.90
CA ILE A 77 -0.19 0.19 1.09
C ILE A 77 0.10 0.42 2.56
N ASP A 78 -0.91 0.50 3.44
CA ASP A 78 -0.70 0.62 4.88
C ASP A 78 0.03 -0.62 5.46
N TYR A 79 -0.26 -1.81 4.91
CA TYR A 79 0.48 -3.03 5.23
C TYR A 79 1.95 -2.92 4.79
N TYR A 80 2.24 -2.49 3.54
CA TYR A 80 3.61 -2.36 3.05
C TYR A 80 4.36 -1.17 3.67
N GLU A 81 3.69 -0.13 4.11
CA GLU A 81 4.33 0.94 4.87
C GLU A 81 4.93 0.44 6.19
N LYS A 82 4.26 -0.50 6.85
CA LYS A 82 4.76 -1.18 8.06
C LYS A 82 5.78 -2.30 7.77
N ASN A 83 5.79 -2.85 6.56
CA ASN A 83 6.58 -4.01 6.17
C ASN A 83 7.55 -3.69 5.02
N GLN A 84 8.36 -2.65 5.19
CA GLN A 84 9.43 -2.29 4.26
C GLN A 84 10.45 -3.44 4.10
N PRO A 85 11.14 -3.56 2.94
CA PRO A 85 11.21 -2.59 1.82
C PRO A 85 10.25 -2.87 0.65
N TYR A 86 9.33 -3.82 0.78
CA TYR A 86 8.47 -4.23 -0.34
C TYR A 86 7.56 -3.08 -0.82
N PHE A 87 7.50 -2.89 -2.13
CA PHE A 87 6.69 -1.86 -2.79
C PHE A 87 6.91 -0.41 -2.28
N SER A 88 8.13 -0.12 -1.82
CA SER A 88 8.50 1.19 -1.26
C SER A 88 8.20 2.36 -2.22
N SER A 89 8.39 2.18 -3.54
CA SER A 89 8.05 3.20 -4.54
C SER A 89 6.55 3.53 -4.56
N GLU A 90 5.68 2.53 -4.42
CA GLU A 90 4.23 2.74 -4.40
C GLU A 90 3.77 3.37 -3.08
N VAL A 91 4.40 2.99 -1.97
CA VAL A 91 4.21 3.65 -0.66
C VAL A 91 4.60 5.13 -0.75
N SER A 92 5.74 5.46 -1.36
CA SER A 92 6.18 6.85 -1.55
C SER A 92 5.19 7.64 -2.41
N LYS A 93 4.79 7.13 -3.56
CA LYS A 93 3.82 7.79 -4.46
C LYS A 93 2.49 8.09 -3.76
N ARG A 94 1.98 7.14 -2.96
CA ARG A 94 0.76 7.37 -2.17
C ARG A 94 0.97 8.43 -1.10
N ARG A 95 2.13 8.44 -0.43
CA ARG A 95 2.47 9.45 0.58
C ARG A 95 2.58 10.85 -0.04
N ASP A 96 3.21 10.97 -1.20
CA ASP A 96 3.35 12.23 -1.92
C ASP A 96 1.98 12.73 -2.40
N ALA A 97 1.15 11.84 -2.96
CA ALA A 97 -0.21 12.19 -3.35
C ALA A 97 -1.06 12.69 -2.15
N ARG A 98 -0.92 12.07 -0.97
CA ARG A 98 -1.61 12.52 0.26
C ARG A 98 -1.14 13.90 0.71
N ARG A 99 0.17 14.23 0.57
CA ARG A 99 0.70 15.56 0.87
C ARG A 99 0.18 16.63 -0.07
N GLU A 100 -0.07 16.25 -1.32
CA GLU A 100 -0.61 17.12 -2.38
C GLU A 100 -2.15 17.14 -2.42
N GLU A 101 -2.80 16.51 -1.45
CA GLU A 101 -4.26 16.37 -1.33
C GLU A 101 -4.94 15.82 -2.59
N ARG A 102 -4.21 14.96 -3.35
CA ARG A 102 -4.72 14.30 -4.54
C ARG A 102 -4.86 12.79 -4.35
N GLU A 103 -5.75 12.20 -5.08
CA GLU A 103 -5.87 10.74 -5.13
C GLU A 103 -4.78 10.15 -6.05
N TYR A 104 -4.13 9.08 -5.59
CA TYR A 104 -3.23 8.27 -6.41
C TYR A 104 -3.93 6.99 -6.85
N ILE A 105 -4.22 6.89 -8.15
CA ILE A 105 -4.75 5.68 -8.79
C ILE A 105 -3.56 4.93 -9.41
N PRO A 106 -3.19 3.75 -8.90
CA PRO A 106 -2.08 2.99 -9.47
C PRO A 106 -2.47 2.41 -10.84
N PRO A 107 -1.52 2.14 -11.75
CA PRO A 107 -1.78 1.36 -12.95
C PRO A 107 -2.38 -0.01 -12.60
N GLN A 108 -3.31 -0.53 -13.41
CA GLN A 108 -4.02 -1.79 -13.16
C GLN A 108 -3.07 -2.96 -12.84
N ARG A 109 -1.97 -3.07 -13.59
CA ARG A 109 -0.95 -4.10 -13.36
C ARG A 109 -0.31 -3.99 -11.98
N THR A 110 -0.02 -2.77 -11.55
CA THR A 110 0.56 -2.49 -10.21
C THR A 110 -0.45 -2.82 -9.13
N PHE A 111 -1.71 -2.38 -9.30
CA PHE A 111 -2.80 -2.72 -8.37
C PHE A 111 -2.90 -4.23 -8.17
N LYS A 112 -3.01 -5.00 -9.26
CA LYS A 112 -3.07 -6.46 -9.19
C LYS A 112 -1.86 -7.04 -8.44
N LYS A 113 -0.65 -6.65 -8.81
CA LYS A 113 0.58 -7.16 -8.18
C LYS A 113 0.65 -6.87 -6.68
N VAL A 114 0.15 -5.72 -6.24
CA VAL A 114 0.20 -5.27 -4.84
C VAL A 114 -0.95 -5.88 -4.05
N VAL A 115 -2.19 -5.76 -4.54
CA VAL A 115 -3.39 -6.16 -3.80
C VAL A 115 -3.63 -7.67 -3.86
N GLU A 116 -3.42 -8.32 -5.03
CA GLU A 116 -3.61 -9.77 -5.19
C GLU A 116 -2.45 -10.58 -4.57
N ASN A 117 -1.49 -9.94 -3.94
CA ASN A 117 -0.42 -10.62 -3.22
C ASN A 117 -1.00 -11.43 -2.05
N LYS A 118 -0.54 -12.67 -1.89
CA LYS A 118 -1.03 -13.60 -0.85
C LYS A 118 -0.99 -13.06 0.58
N TYR A 119 -0.04 -12.17 0.88
CA TYR A 119 0.08 -11.57 2.22
C TYR A 119 -0.98 -10.48 2.43
N VAL A 120 -1.19 -9.63 1.43
CA VAL A 120 -2.24 -8.60 1.46
C VAL A 120 -3.62 -9.23 1.49
N GLN A 121 -3.87 -10.27 0.71
CA GLN A 121 -5.14 -11.00 0.75
C GLN A 121 -5.45 -11.58 2.14
N LYS A 122 -4.44 -12.06 2.87
CA LYS A 122 -4.62 -12.47 4.27
C LYS A 122 -4.98 -11.30 5.18
N VAL A 123 -4.40 -10.12 4.96
CA VAL A 123 -4.71 -8.90 5.72
C VAL A 123 -6.14 -8.45 5.45
N ILE A 124 -6.55 -8.37 4.18
CA ILE A 124 -7.93 -8.02 3.78
C ILE A 124 -8.93 -9.00 4.41
N ASN A 125 -8.70 -10.30 4.24
CA ASN A 125 -9.55 -11.34 4.81
C ASN A 125 -9.62 -11.28 6.35
N GLU A 126 -8.56 -10.84 7.03
CA GLU A 126 -8.58 -10.67 8.48
C GLU A 126 -9.40 -9.45 8.89
N LEU A 127 -9.37 -8.35 8.11
CA LEU A 127 -10.18 -7.15 8.35
C LEU A 127 -11.67 -7.37 8.04
N ASP A 128 -11.99 -8.24 7.09
CA ASP A 128 -13.39 -8.53 6.74
C ASP A 128 -14.08 -9.46 7.75
N LYS A 129 -13.33 -10.15 8.60
CA LYS A 129 -13.92 -10.96 9.68
C LYS A 129 -14.50 -10.06 10.76
N LYS A 130 -15.54 -10.56 11.45
CA LYS A 130 -16.02 -9.93 12.67
C LYS A 130 -14.90 -9.94 13.73
N PRO A 131 -14.63 -8.81 14.42
CA PRO A 131 -13.69 -8.76 15.53
C PRO A 131 -14.08 -9.78 16.62
N ALA A 132 -13.10 -10.43 17.24
CA ALA A 132 -13.35 -11.37 18.33
C ALA A 132 -13.82 -10.68 19.62
N PHE A 133 -13.48 -9.41 19.79
CA PHE A 133 -13.84 -8.60 20.96
C PHE A 133 -14.40 -7.27 20.49
N GLU A 134 -15.55 -6.89 21.04
CA GLU A 134 -16.18 -5.60 20.77
C GLU A 134 -15.69 -4.54 21.77
N PRO A 135 -15.78 -3.22 21.45
CA PRO A 135 -15.53 -2.16 22.42
C PRO A 135 -16.35 -2.37 23.69
N GLY A 136 -15.75 -2.12 24.85
CA GLY A 136 -16.33 -2.42 26.17
C GLY A 136 -16.09 -3.84 26.67
N SER A 137 -15.62 -4.77 25.84
CA SER A 137 -15.30 -6.13 26.28
C SER A 137 -14.15 -6.15 27.27
N MET A 138 -14.25 -7.01 28.30
CA MET A 138 -13.16 -7.28 29.23
C MET A 138 -12.30 -8.43 28.71
N VAL A 139 -11.01 -8.19 28.59
CA VAL A 139 -10.03 -9.14 28.07
C VAL A 139 -8.83 -9.25 29.02
N ALA A 140 -7.99 -10.25 28.80
CA ALA A 140 -6.72 -10.43 29.51
C ALA A 140 -5.62 -10.77 28.51
N PHE A 141 -4.37 -10.47 28.84
CA PHE A 141 -3.23 -10.91 28.04
C PHE A 141 -3.08 -12.45 28.08
N ARG A 142 -2.66 -13.01 26.95
CA ARG A 142 -2.18 -14.39 26.91
C ARG A 142 -0.81 -14.48 27.58
N ALA A 143 -0.49 -15.63 28.15
CA ALA A 143 0.75 -15.85 28.92
C ALA A 143 2.05 -15.65 28.11
N ASN A 144 2.00 -15.87 26.79
CA ASN A 144 3.14 -15.78 25.88
C ASN A 144 3.45 -14.37 25.34
N VAL A 145 2.63 -13.36 25.66
CA VAL A 145 2.83 -11.98 25.19
C VAL A 145 4.06 -11.37 25.88
N ARG A 146 4.91 -10.72 25.09
CA ARG A 146 6.15 -10.08 25.56
C ARG A 146 6.02 -8.55 25.48
N PRO A 147 6.88 -7.80 26.22
CA PRO A 147 6.89 -6.33 26.12
C PRO A 147 7.02 -5.79 24.67
N GLY A 148 7.84 -6.44 23.85
CA GLY A 148 8.05 -6.04 22.45
C GLY A 148 6.85 -6.29 21.52
N ASP A 149 5.84 -7.03 21.97
CA ASP A 149 4.59 -7.25 21.21
C ASP A 149 3.63 -6.06 21.35
N ILE A 150 3.95 -5.04 22.17
CA ILE A 150 3.17 -3.83 22.42
C ILE A 150 3.85 -2.63 21.76
N PRO A 151 3.51 -2.29 20.52
CA PRO A 151 4.30 -1.38 19.70
C PRO A 151 4.27 0.09 20.15
N ASN A 152 3.23 0.50 20.85
CA ASN A 152 3.04 1.90 21.24
C ASN A 152 3.56 2.25 22.63
N MET A 153 4.16 1.31 23.32
CA MET A 153 4.72 1.54 24.66
C MET A 153 5.93 0.64 24.94
N ARG A 154 6.97 1.24 25.47
CA ARG A 154 8.14 0.49 25.94
C ARG A 154 7.87 -0.03 27.35
N LEU A 155 7.52 -1.31 27.46
CA LEU A 155 7.22 -1.99 28.73
C LEU A 155 8.42 -2.75 29.25
N LEU A 156 8.53 -2.83 30.59
CA LEU A 156 9.44 -3.72 31.27
C LEU A 156 8.79 -5.10 31.48
N HIS A 157 9.61 -6.13 31.68
CA HIS A 157 9.12 -7.48 31.99
C HIS A 157 8.29 -7.56 33.29
N SER A 158 8.65 -6.76 34.32
CA SER A 158 7.89 -6.62 35.56
C SER A 158 6.48 -6.07 35.28
N GLN A 159 6.39 -4.99 34.50
CA GLN A 159 5.09 -4.40 34.11
C GLN A 159 4.22 -5.38 33.32
N MET A 160 4.82 -6.20 32.43
CA MET A 160 4.07 -7.25 31.73
C MET A 160 3.54 -8.33 32.68
N LYS A 161 4.24 -8.67 33.77
CA LYS A 161 3.73 -9.58 34.79
C LYS A 161 2.49 -9.01 35.47
N GLU A 162 2.52 -7.75 35.86
CA GLU A 162 1.39 -7.04 36.46
C GLU A 162 0.20 -6.95 35.50
N LEU A 163 0.43 -6.52 34.25
CA LEU A 163 -0.58 -6.41 33.22
C LEU A 163 -1.30 -7.73 32.89
N ARG A 164 -0.62 -8.88 33.07
CA ARG A 164 -1.28 -10.20 32.89
C ARG A 164 -2.28 -10.54 34.00
N LEU A 165 -2.17 -9.89 35.15
CA LEU A 165 -3.05 -10.08 36.29
C LEU A 165 -4.19 -9.08 36.32
N MET A 166 -4.11 -8.00 35.52
CA MET A 166 -5.10 -6.94 35.48
C MET A 166 -6.17 -7.21 34.43
N PRO A 167 -7.43 -6.83 34.66
CA PRO A 167 -8.43 -6.75 33.62
C PRO A 167 -8.08 -5.62 32.64
N LEU A 168 -8.31 -5.87 31.37
CA LEU A 168 -8.06 -4.93 30.27
C LEU A 168 -9.39 -4.68 29.57
N PHE A 169 -9.67 -3.42 29.24
CA PHE A 169 -10.90 -3.05 28.54
C PHE A 169 -10.60 -2.72 27.08
N VAL A 170 -11.36 -3.30 26.16
CA VAL A 170 -11.28 -2.95 24.73
C VAL A 170 -11.91 -1.57 24.54
N MET A 171 -11.09 -0.61 24.14
CA MET A 171 -11.56 0.77 23.88
C MET A 171 -12.03 0.92 22.43
N SER A 172 -11.29 0.34 21.49
CA SER A 172 -11.64 0.35 20.08
C SER A 172 -11.01 -0.81 19.33
N VAL A 173 -11.66 -1.21 18.23
CA VAL A 173 -11.12 -2.10 17.20
C VAL A 173 -10.56 -1.22 16.10
N LEU A 174 -9.32 -1.47 15.68
CA LEU A 174 -8.68 -0.67 14.65
C LEU A 174 -8.89 -1.30 13.27
N ASP A 175 -9.12 -0.46 12.25
CA ASP A 175 -9.14 -0.87 10.85
C ASP A 175 -7.71 -1.06 10.31
N SER A 176 -6.89 -1.71 11.10
CA SER A 176 -5.49 -1.99 10.78
C SER A 176 -5.08 -3.38 11.26
N VAL A 177 -4.10 -3.94 10.55
CA VAL A 177 -3.52 -5.24 10.85
C VAL A 177 -2.01 -5.08 10.93
N GLY A 178 -1.41 -5.55 12.02
CA GLY A 178 0.03 -5.42 12.24
C GLY A 178 0.89 -6.35 11.38
N SER A 179 0.30 -7.46 10.89
CA SER A 179 1.00 -8.44 10.04
C SER A 179 0.00 -9.31 9.28
N SER A 180 0.49 -10.14 8.34
CA SER A 180 -0.35 -11.13 7.63
C SER A 180 -0.63 -12.41 8.43
N ALA A 181 -0.33 -12.43 9.72
CA ALA A 181 -0.59 -13.58 10.58
C ALA A 181 -2.06 -13.59 11.05
N LYS A 182 -2.58 -14.78 11.37
CA LYS A 182 -3.93 -14.94 11.94
C LYS A 182 -4.02 -14.22 13.28
N GLY A 183 -5.13 -13.48 13.50
CA GLY A 183 -5.37 -12.71 14.72
C GLY A 183 -4.44 -11.50 14.87
N ALA A 184 -3.97 -10.94 13.76
CA ALA A 184 -3.11 -9.74 13.74
C ALA A 184 -3.91 -8.42 13.68
N ARG A 185 -5.25 -8.47 13.73
CA ARG A 185 -6.10 -7.28 13.88
C ARG A 185 -5.70 -6.52 15.13
N GLU A 186 -5.62 -5.22 15.03
CA GLU A 186 -5.15 -4.35 16.11
C GLU A 186 -6.33 -3.81 16.94
N TYR A 187 -6.10 -3.72 18.23
CA TYR A 187 -7.03 -3.20 19.23
C TYR A 187 -6.34 -2.13 20.06
N THR A 188 -7.12 -1.14 20.50
CA THR A 188 -6.72 -0.24 21.58
C THR A 188 -7.36 -0.76 22.87
N ILE A 189 -6.54 -1.05 23.86
CA ILE A 189 -7.00 -1.53 25.17
C ILE A 189 -6.55 -0.60 26.29
N LEU A 190 -7.32 -0.53 27.36
CA LEU A 190 -7.01 0.22 28.58
C LEU A 190 -6.89 -0.75 29.75
N PRO A 191 -5.70 -0.90 30.36
CA PRO A 191 -5.57 -1.64 31.63
C PRO A 191 -6.32 -0.94 32.77
N ALA A 192 -6.90 -1.72 33.67
CA ALA A 192 -7.57 -1.17 34.84
C ALA A 192 -6.60 -0.33 35.70
N GLY A 193 -7.03 0.88 36.07
CA GLY A 193 -6.20 1.82 36.84
C GLY A 193 -5.15 2.58 36.04
N TRP A 194 -5.06 2.37 34.72
CA TRP A 194 -4.16 3.12 33.86
C TRP A 194 -4.87 4.28 33.17
N THR A 195 -4.11 5.32 32.82
CA THR A 195 -4.58 6.47 32.03
C THR A 195 -4.12 6.41 30.57
N ARG A 196 -3.29 5.43 30.23
CA ARG A 196 -2.74 5.26 28.89
C ARG A 196 -3.20 3.96 28.26
N THR A 197 -3.56 4.02 27.00
CA THR A 197 -3.96 2.84 26.22
C THR A 197 -2.78 2.11 25.62
N LEU A 198 -2.96 0.82 25.45
CA LEU A 198 -2.02 -0.08 24.78
C LEU A 198 -2.58 -0.49 23.41
N LYS A 199 -1.70 -0.58 22.40
CA LYS A 199 -2.00 -1.14 21.09
C LYS A 199 -1.60 -2.61 21.08
N VAL A 200 -2.54 -3.50 20.80
CA VAL A 200 -2.32 -4.95 20.86
C VAL A 200 -2.96 -5.64 19.67
N GLN A 201 -2.46 -6.83 19.34
CA GLN A 201 -3.10 -7.67 18.33
C GLN A 201 -4.09 -8.64 18.99
N GLU A 202 -5.15 -9.01 18.26
CA GLU A 202 -6.18 -9.96 18.72
C GLU A 202 -5.59 -11.25 19.30
N ARG A 203 -4.53 -11.76 18.65
CA ARG A 203 -3.82 -12.96 19.10
C ARG A 203 -3.10 -12.82 20.45
N HIS A 204 -2.92 -11.60 20.95
CA HIS A 204 -2.25 -11.31 22.22
C HIS A 204 -3.22 -11.30 23.40
N ILE A 205 -4.52 -11.23 23.13
CA ILE A 205 -5.57 -11.14 24.13
C ILE A 205 -6.51 -12.35 24.10
N LYS A 206 -7.23 -12.55 25.16
CA LYS A 206 -8.26 -13.58 25.35
C LYS A 206 -9.40 -13.01 26.20
N LYS A 207 -10.57 -13.61 26.16
CA LYS A 207 -11.68 -13.25 27.07
C LYS A 207 -11.18 -13.37 28.51
N ALA A 208 -11.43 -12.33 29.32
CA ALA A 208 -11.21 -12.41 30.76
C ALA A 208 -12.17 -13.46 31.36
N LYS A 209 -11.70 -14.17 32.38
CA LYS A 209 -12.52 -15.09 33.16
C LYS A 209 -13.33 -14.33 34.20
#